data_5ac0ba91bb2aeee27ce5271a0bef8301
#
_entry.id   5ac0ba91bb2aeee27ce5271a0bef8301
#
_cell.length_a   1.000
_cell.length_b   1.000
_cell.length_c   1.000
_cell.angle_alpha   90.00
_cell.angle_beta   90.00
_cell.angle_gamma   90.00
#
_symmetry.space_group_name_H-M   'P 1'
#
loop_
_entity.id
_entity.type
_entity.pdbx_description
1 polymer ?
#
loop_
_entity_poly.entity_id
_entity_poly.type
_entity_poly.pdbx_seq_one_letter_code
_entity_poly.pdbx_strand_id
1 'polypeptide(L)'
;ASLNPKLDDGCGRFRVRHFGISLQSGFNSFTIIKQIREIVSQNSDIKVWNLSLGSNDEIRENFISVEGSLLDEIQFDNDVIFIIAGTNGIAPDGQRKKIGAPADSLNSIIVNSVDFSNQVVSYSREGVVLSFFIKPDVSYYGGGNGDFINVCEPLGIARVAGTSFAAPFIARKMAYLIHIMRLSREEAKAL
;
A
#
# COMPACT_ATOMS: atom_id res chain seq x y z
N ALA A 1 -24.26 6.75 -1.50
CA ALA A 1 -24.02 6.27 -0.12
C ALA A 1 -22.68 5.52 -0.06
N SER A 2 -21.88 5.78 0.95
CA SER A 2 -20.62 5.05 1.15
C SER A 2 -20.92 3.57 1.47
N LEU A 3 -20.20 2.66 0.83
CA LEU A 3 -20.29 1.22 1.14
C LEU A 3 -19.80 0.91 2.55
N ASN A 4 -18.97 1.77 3.11
CA ASN A 4 -18.34 1.63 4.41
C ASN A 4 -18.53 2.93 5.23
N PRO A 5 -19.74 3.22 5.75
CA PRO A 5 -20.02 4.49 6.43
C PRO A 5 -19.10 4.80 7.62
N LYS A 6 -18.62 3.76 8.32
CA LYS A 6 -17.69 3.91 9.44
C LYS A 6 -16.30 4.42 9.02
N LEU A 7 -15.98 4.37 7.73
CA LEU A 7 -14.70 4.78 7.16
C LEU A 7 -14.79 6.13 6.43
N ASP A 8 -15.89 6.86 6.57
CA ASP A 8 -15.99 8.21 6.04
C ASP A 8 -15.16 9.17 6.90
N ASP A 9 -14.06 9.64 6.31
CA ASP A 9 -13.05 10.45 6.97
C ASP A 9 -13.12 11.94 6.58
N GLY A 10 -14.15 12.34 5.83
CA GLY A 10 -14.33 13.71 5.39
C GLY A 10 -13.34 14.23 4.35
N CYS A 11 -12.39 13.38 3.84
CA CYS A 11 -11.39 13.80 2.83
C CYS A 11 -12.00 14.18 1.45
N GLY A 12 -13.33 14.26 1.35
CA GLY A 12 -14.02 14.74 0.17
C GLY A 12 -14.05 13.78 -1.01
N ARG A 13 -14.31 14.32 -2.21
CA ARG A 13 -14.32 13.56 -3.46
C ARG A 13 -12.96 13.58 -4.11
N PHE A 14 -12.60 12.49 -4.80
CA PHE A 14 -11.35 12.35 -5.53
C PHE A 14 -11.60 11.59 -6.83
N ARG A 15 -10.65 11.72 -7.76
CA ARG A 15 -10.63 10.94 -9.01
C ARG A 15 -9.58 9.85 -8.89
N VAL A 16 -9.89 8.67 -9.43
CA VAL A 16 -8.95 7.55 -9.54
C VAL A 16 -8.68 7.31 -11.01
N ARG A 17 -7.41 7.21 -11.37
CA ARG A 17 -6.97 6.62 -12.63
C ARG A 17 -6.48 5.21 -12.33
N HIS A 18 -6.92 4.26 -13.11
CA HIS A 18 -6.52 2.88 -12.98
C HIS A 18 -5.62 2.47 -14.16
N PHE A 19 -4.49 1.89 -13.85
CA PHE A 19 -3.51 1.42 -14.83
C PHE A 19 -3.36 -0.09 -14.70
N GLY A 20 -3.57 -0.81 -15.81
CA GLY A 20 -3.32 -2.25 -15.87
C GLY A 20 -1.85 -2.54 -16.15
N ILE A 21 -1.28 -3.50 -15.44
CA ILE A 21 0.06 -4.03 -15.70
C ILE A 21 -0.07 -5.34 -16.46
N SER A 22 0.59 -5.45 -17.62
CA SER A 22 0.56 -6.67 -18.43
C SER A 22 1.55 -7.72 -17.92
N LEU A 23 1.07 -8.95 -17.78
CA LEU A 23 1.86 -10.10 -17.36
C LEU A 23 2.09 -11.09 -18.52
N GLN A 24 2.25 -10.61 -19.75
CA GLN A 24 2.34 -11.45 -20.96
C GLN A 24 3.47 -12.49 -20.94
N SER A 25 4.52 -12.30 -20.15
CA SER A 25 5.68 -13.21 -20.03
C SER A 25 5.78 -13.95 -18.70
N GLY A 26 4.68 -14.03 -17.95
CA GLY A 26 4.69 -14.53 -16.58
C GLY A 26 4.97 -13.44 -15.54
N PHE A 27 4.87 -13.81 -14.26
CA PHE A 27 5.14 -12.89 -13.17
C PHE A 27 6.66 -12.66 -13.04
N ASN A 28 7.10 -11.45 -13.43
CA ASN A 28 8.48 -11.02 -13.25
C ASN A 28 8.45 -9.61 -12.62
N SER A 29 8.98 -9.49 -11.41
CA SER A 29 8.97 -8.24 -10.64
C SER A 29 9.67 -7.10 -11.36
N PHE A 30 10.77 -7.35 -12.08
CA PHE A 30 11.48 -6.32 -12.87
C PHE A 30 10.62 -5.77 -14.01
N THR A 31 9.90 -6.65 -14.71
CA THR A 31 8.97 -6.23 -15.77
C THR A 31 7.85 -5.35 -15.20
N ILE A 32 7.33 -5.72 -14.05
CA ILE A 32 6.29 -4.93 -13.35
C ILE A 32 6.83 -3.55 -12.97
N ILE A 33 8.00 -3.48 -12.36
CA ILE A 33 8.60 -2.20 -11.93
C ILE A 33 8.95 -1.33 -13.12
N LYS A 34 9.44 -1.91 -14.23
CA LYS A 34 9.66 -1.17 -15.47
C LYS A 34 8.36 -0.52 -15.98
N GLN A 35 7.26 -1.26 -16.01
CA GLN A 35 5.95 -0.71 -16.40
C GLN A 35 5.49 0.38 -15.43
N ILE A 36 5.67 0.19 -14.12
CA ILE A 36 5.36 1.23 -13.11
C ILE A 36 6.16 2.50 -13.40
N ARG A 37 7.47 2.41 -13.66
CA ARG A 37 8.31 3.55 -14.01
C ARG A 37 7.79 4.28 -15.24
N GLU A 38 7.47 3.56 -16.32
CA GLU A 38 6.93 4.13 -17.54
C GLU A 38 5.57 4.82 -17.29
N ILE A 39 4.66 4.19 -16.56
CA ILE A 39 3.36 4.76 -16.22
C ILE A 39 3.51 6.03 -15.38
N VAL A 40 4.34 6.01 -14.35
CA VAL A 40 4.55 7.15 -13.46
C VAL A 40 5.15 8.33 -14.21
N SER A 41 6.21 8.09 -15.03
CA SER A 41 6.87 9.14 -15.78
C SER A 41 5.96 9.82 -16.83
N GLN A 42 5.00 9.07 -17.37
CA GLN A 42 4.01 9.60 -18.34
C GLN A 42 2.82 10.31 -17.68
N ASN A 43 2.68 10.26 -16.36
CA ASN A 43 1.56 10.82 -15.61
C ASN A 43 2.04 11.69 -14.45
N SER A 44 2.86 12.70 -14.74
CA SER A 44 3.51 13.59 -13.75
C SER A 44 2.55 14.43 -12.91
N ASP A 45 1.29 14.54 -13.35
CA ASP A 45 0.20 15.20 -12.63
C ASP A 45 -0.34 14.37 -11.46
N ILE A 46 -0.03 13.06 -11.41
CA ILE A 46 -0.45 12.17 -10.33
C ILE A 46 0.67 12.09 -9.29
N LYS A 47 0.41 12.58 -8.08
CA LYS A 47 1.41 12.60 -7.00
C LYS A 47 1.29 11.42 -6.04
N VAL A 48 0.14 10.78 -5.95
CA VAL A 48 -0.11 9.67 -5.03
C VAL A 48 -0.50 8.41 -5.79
N TRP A 49 0.24 7.33 -5.57
CA TRP A 49 0.06 6.05 -6.25
C TRP A 49 -0.21 4.94 -5.23
N ASN A 50 -1.26 4.18 -5.43
CA ASN A 50 -1.56 3.00 -4.62
C ASN A 50 -1.08 1.73 -5.30
N LEU A 51 -0.23 0.97 -4.62
CA LEU A 51 0.31 -0.31 -5.09
C LEU A 51 -0.08 -1.42 -4.11
N SER A 52 -1.12 -2.18 -4.47
CA SER A 52 -1.51 -3.38 -3.71
C SER A 52 -0.78 -4.62 -4.26
N LEU A 53 0.54 -4.50 -4.38
CA LEU A 53 1.46 -5.54 -4.85
C LEU A 53 2.35 -6.02 -3.70
N GLY A 54 2.73 -7.29 -3.73
CA GLY A 54 3.66 -7.80 -2.74
C GLY A 54 4.05 -9.26 -2.97
N SER A 55 5.26 -9.61 -2.55
CA SER A 55 5.76 -10.98 -2.54
C SER A 55 5.26 -11.77 -1.34
N ASN A 56 5.11 -13.07 -1.51
CA ASN A 56 4.92 -14.00 -0.40
C ASN A 56 6.22 -14.27 0.37
N ASP A 57 7.37 -14.01 -0.27
CA ASP A 57 8.68 -14.17 0.35
C ASP A 57 8.95 -13.04 1.35
N GLU A 58 9.57 -13.39 2.45
CA GLU A 58 9.90 -12.44 3.51
C GLU A 58 11.15 -11.64 3.15
N ILE A 59 11.16 -10.35 3.53
CA ILE A 59 12.35 -9.51 3.40
C ILE A 59 13.48 -10.00 4.31
N ARG A 60 14.71 -9.60 3.99
CA ARG A 60 15.89 -9.79 4.84
C ARG A 60 16.18 -8.54 5.64
N GLU A 61 16.40 -8.66 6.94
CA GLU A 61 16.58 -7.51 7.86
C GLU A 61 17.66 -6.50 7.45
N ASN A 62 18.75 -6.98 6.85
CA ASN A 62 19.93 -6.15 6.55
C ASN A 62 20.02 -5.68 5.10
N PHE A 63 18.96 -5.91 4.32
CA PHE A 63 18.95 -5.56 2.91
C PHE A 63 17.59 -4.99 2.53
N ILE A 64 17.60 -4.00 1.64
CA ILE A 64 16.42 -3.56 0.91
C ILE A 64 16.31 -4.44 -0.33
N SER A 65 15.10 -4.90 -0.65
CA SER A 65 14.86 -5.61 -1.91
C SER A 65 15.17 -4.71 -3.10
N VAL A 66 15.53 -5.33 -4.22
CA VAL A 66 15.76 -4.58 -5.46
C VAL A 66 14.46 -3.85 -5.88
N GLU A 67 13.32 -4.49 -5.68
CA GLU A 67 12.00 -3.92 -5.94
C GLU A 67 11.74 -2.68 -5.08
N GLY A 68 12.01 -2.74 -3.78
CA GLY A 68 11.87 -1.61 -2.86
C GLY A 68 12.79 -0.44 -3.25
N SER A 69 14.07 -0.73 -3.54
CA SER A 69 15.05 0.26 -3.97
C SER A 69 14.65 0.95 -5.28
N LEU A 70 14.18 0.18 -6.27
CA LEU A 70 13.74 0.76 -7.55
C LEU A 70 12.47 1.62 -7.40
N LEU A 71 11.56 1.24 -6.50
CA LEU A 71 10.41 2.10 -6.19
C LEU A 71 10.83 3.40 -5.48
N ASP A 72 11.84 3.35 -4.62
CA ASP A 72 12.40 4.54 -3.97
C ASP A 72 13.01 5.50 -4.99
N GLU A 73 13.75 4.98 -5.98
CA GLU A 73 14.29 5.75 -7.09
C GLU A 73 13.17 6.40 -7.93
N ILE A 74 12.14 5.64 -8.32
CA ILE A 74 11.00 6.18 -9.09
C ILE A 74 10.32 7.32 -8.34
N GLN A 75 10.13 7.19 -7.03
CA GLN A 75 9.54 8.24 -6.20
C GLN A 75 10.39 9.51 -6.17
N PHE A 76 11.69 9.35 -6.05
CA PHE A 76 12.62 10.47 -6.05
C PHE A 76 12.63 11.19 -7.39
N ASP A 77 12.79 10.46 -8.49
CA ASP A 77 12.92 10.99 -9.84
C ASP A 77 11.66 11.73 -10.33
N ASN A 78 10.47 11.30 -9.86
CA ASN A 78 9.19 11.84 -10.36
C ASN A 78 8.45 12.71 -9.33
N ASP A 79 9.01 12.92 -8.15
CA ASP A 79 8.37 13.65 -7.05
C ASP A 79 6.96 13.11 -6.76
N VAL A 80 6.87 11.80 -6.51
CA VAL A 80 5.62 11.10 -6.18
C VAL A 80 5.77 10.29 -4.90
N ILE A 81 4.65 9.82 -4.35
CA ILE A 81 4.65 8.90 -3.21
C ILE A 81 3.85 7.65 -3.52
N PHE A 82 4.42 6.49 -3.20
CA PHE A 82 3.72 5.21 -3.25
C PHE A 82 3.12 4.85 -1.89
N ILE A 83 1.89 4.38 -1.92
CA ILE A 83 1.21 3.77 -0.78
C ILE A 83 1.13 2.27 -1.08
N ILE A 84 1.83 1.48 -0.30
CA ILE A 84 2.02 0.05 -0.57
C ILE A 84 1.35 -0.77 0.53
N ALA A 85 0.64 -1.81 0.13
CA ALA A 85 0.08 -2.78 1.07
C ALA A 85 1.20 -3.57 1.77
N GLY A 86 1.12 -3.73 3.09
CA GLY A 86 2.13 -4.39 3.94
C GLY A 86 2.22 -5.90 3.76
N THR A 87 1.54 -6.45 2.74
CA THR A 87 1.40 -7.86 2.42
C THR A 87 0.59 -8.67 3.46
N ASN A 88 0.09 -9.83 3.07
CA ASN A 88 -0.74 -10.68 3.91
C ASN A 88 -0.07 -12.05 4.09
N GLY A 89 -0.17 -12.63 5.26
CA GLY A 89 0.30 -14.00 5.46
C GLY A 89 0.44 -14.37 6.92
N ILE A 90 0.23 -15.66 7.18
CA ILE A 90 0.40 -16.29 8.49
C ILE A 90 1.42 -17.40 8.31
N ALA A 91 2.37 -17.52 9.23
CA ALA A 91 3.28 -18.63 9.25
C ALA A 91 2.56 -19.91 9.72
N PRO A 92 3.05 -21.11 9.37
CA PRO A 92 2.43 -22.38 9.78
C PRO A 92 2.31 -22.56 11.29
N ASP A 93 3.20 -21.93 12.06
CA ASP A 93 3.19 -21.93 13.54
C ASP A 93 2.26 -20.85 14.15
N GLY A 94 1.54 -20.11 13.31
CA GLY A 94 0.66 -19.03 13.73
C GLY A 94 1.36 -17.70 14.04
N GLN A 95 2.67 -17.62 13.92
CA GLN A 95 3.40 -16.37 14.10
C GLN A 95 3.19 -15.43 12.90
N ARG A 96 3.42 -14.14 13.13
CA ARG A 96 3.39 -13.15 12.05
C ARG A 96 4.63 -13.31 11.18
N LYS A 97 4.41 -13.27 9.88
CA LYS A 97 5.49 -13.22 8.90
C LYS A 97 6.11 -11.83 8.82
N LYS A 98 7.34 -11.75 8.37
CA LYS A 98 7.94 -10.47 7.95
C LYS A 98 7.26 -9.99 6.66
N ILE A 99 7.23 -8.65 6.47
CA ILE A 99 6.72 -8.05 5.23
C ILE A 99 7.45 -8.63 4.02
N GLY A 100 6.80 -8.60 2.86
CA GLY A 100 7.38 -9.06 1.59
C GLY A 100 7.69 -7.88 0.68
N ALA A 101 8.69 -8.02 -0.21
CA ALA A 101 9.00 -7.01 -1.20
C ALA A 101 7.75 -6.66 -2.06
N PRO A 102 7.57 -5.39 -2.42
CA PRO A 102 8.40 -4.21 -2.20
C PRO A 102 8.01 -3.40 -0.94
N ALA A 103 7.35 -4.00 0.05
CA ALA A 103 6.91 -3.30 1.26
C ALA A 103 8.08 -2.87 2.18
N ASP A 104 9.31 -3.12 1.79
CA ASP A 104 10.55 -2.63 2.40
C ASP A 104 11.09 -1.34 1.77
N SER A 105 10.39 -0.74 0.80
CA SER A 105 10.68 0.60 0.26
C SER A 105 10.70 1.63 1.38
N LEU A 106 11.76 2.43 1.46
CA LEU A 106 11.95 3.42 2.53
C LEU A 106 11.12 4.68 2.29
N ASN A 107 11.02 5.13 1.04
CA ASN A 107 10.29 6.35 0.68
C ASN A 107 8.78 6.15 0.67
N SER A 108 8.30 4.94 0.43
CA SER A 108 6.87 4.62 0.41
C SER A 108 6.24 4.66 1.81
N ILE A 109 4.92 4.81 1.86
CA ILE A 109 4.12 4.54 3.06
C ILE A 109 3.61 3.11 2.96
N ILE A 110 4.03 2.27 3.88
CA ILE A 110 3.60 0.87 3.97
C ILE A 110 2.43 0.80 4.94
N VAL A 111 1.33 0.23 4.47
CA VAL A 111 0.06 0.20 5.18
C VAL A 111 -0.28 -1.20 5.64
N ASN A 112 -0.42 -1.38 6.94
CA ASN A 112 -0.91 -2.61 7.53
C ASN A 112 -2.42 -2.58 7.79
N SER A 113 -2.98 -3.71 8.22
CA SER A 113 -4.41 -3.85 8.47
C SER A 113 -4.72 -4.04 9.96
N VAL A 114 -5.77 -3.34 10.40
CA VAL A 114 -6.43 -3.52 11.69
C VAL A 114 -7.93 -3.76 11.48
N ASP A 115 -8.58 -4.36 12.48
CA ASP A 115 -10.05 -4.46 12.56
C ASP A 115 -10.69 -3.16 13.05
N PHE A 116 -12.02 -3.09 13.11
CA PHE A 116 -12.73 -1.90 13.59
C PHE A 116 -12.56 -1.60 15.08
N SER A 117 -11.93 -2.49 15.84
CA SER A 117 -11.55 -2.30 17.25
C SER A 117 -10.08 -1.86 17.39
N ASN A 118 -9.42 -1.51 16.27
CA ASN A 118 -7.99 -1.16 16.18
C ASN A 118 -7.05 -2.31 16.62
N GLN A 119 -7.51 -3.55 16.57
CA GLN A 119 -6.66 -4.69 16.83
C GLN A 119 -5.98 -5.17 15.55
N VAL A 120 -4.70 -5.46 15.65
CA VAL A 120 -3.93 -5.97 14.51
C VAL A 120 -4.49 -7.33 14.11
N VAL A 121 -4.80 -7.49 12.84
CA VAL A 121 -5.37 -8.74 12.30
C VAL A 121 -4.29 -9.80 12.09
N SER A 122 -4.68 -11.08 12.14
CA SER A 122 -3.76 -12.22 12.12
C SER A 122 -2.90 -12.31 10.85
N TYR A 123 -3.42 -11.86 9.70
CA TYR A 123 -2.70 -11.89 8.43
C TYR A 123 -1.74 -10.72 8.22
N SER A 124 -1.78 -9.69 9.08
CA SER A 124 -0.88 -8.53 9.00
C SER A 124 0.55 -8.94 9.28
N ARG A 125 1.46 -8.53 8.41
CA ARG A 125 2.89 -8.78 8.54
C ARG A 125 3.59 -7.62 9.22
N GLU A 126 4.77 -7.85 9.73
CA GLU A 126 5.59 -6.84 10.41
C GLU A 126 7.04 -6.94 9.98
N GLY A 127 7.85 -5.94 10.28
CA GLY A 127 9.26 -6.05 10.00
C GLY A 127 10.07 -4.83 10.38
N VAL A 128 11.38 -5.06 10.42
CA VAL A 128 12.40 -4.03 10.51
C VAL A 128 13.23 -4.11 9.24
N VAL A 129 13.45 -2.97 8.59
CA VAL A 129 14.25 -2.84 7.38
C VAL A 129 15.58 -2.19 7.75
N LEU A 130 16.69 -2.72 7.27
CA LEU A 130 18.04 -2.25 7.59
C LEU A 130 18.32 -2.15 9.10
N SER A 131 17.70 -3.02 9.91
CA SER A 131 17.83 -3.10 11.37
C SER A 131 17.33 -1.88 12.16
N PHE A 132 16.86 -0.81 11.51
CA PHE A 132 16.44 0.42 12.20
C PHE A 132 15.19 1.09 11.63
N PHE A 133 14.76 0.79 10.40
CA PHE A 133 13.48 1.28 9.87
C PHE A 133 12.35 0.33 10.24
N ILE A 134 11.41 0.82 11.03
CA ILE A 134 10.20 0.07 11.38
C ILE A 134 9.23 0.15 10.20
N LYS A 135 8.76 -1.00 9.75
CA LYS A 135 7.72 -1.16 8.73
C LYS A 135 6.67 -2.19 9.22
N PRO A 136 5.41 -2.03 8.89
CA PRO A 136 4.75 -0.93 8.16
C PRO A 136 4.81 0.41 8.88
N ASP A 137 4.63 1.53 8.13
CA ASP A 137 4.64 2.89 8.69
C ASP A 137 3.35 3.20 9.43
N VAL A 138 2.22 2.76 8.90
CA VAL A 138 0.88 3.02 9.45
C VAL A 138 -0.01 1.79 9.35
N SER A 139 -1.09 1.78 10.13
CA SER A 139 -2.15 0.78 10.02
C SER A 139 -3.50 1.46 9.78
N TYR A 140 -4.38 0.80 9.03
CA TYR A 140 -5.74 1.26 8.80
C TYR A 140 -6.72 0.09 8.68
N TYR A 141 -8.00 0.38 8.67
CA TYR A 141 -9.05 -0.63 8.60
C TYR A 141 -8.99 -1.38 7.26
N GLY A 142 -8.66 -2.66 7.30
CA GLY A 142 -8.60 -3.54 6.13
C GLY A 142 -9.46 -4.80 6.28
N GLY A 143 -10.23 -4.87 7.37
CA GLY A 143 -11.03 -6.06 7.72
C GLY A 143 -10.20 -7.14 8.39
N GLY A 144 -10.87 -8.14 8.95
CA GLY A 144 -10.30 -9.25 9.71
C GLY A 144 -10.98 -9.40 11.06
N ASN A 145 -10.72 -10.47 11.78
CA ASN A 145 -11.32 -10.78 13.09
C ASN A 145 -12.87 -10.72 13.10
N GLY A 146 -13.51 -11.03 11.97
CA GLY A 146 -14.98 -10.94 11.81
C GLY A 146 -15.47 -9.65 11.14
N ASP A 147 -14.65 -8.61 11.05
CA ASP A 147 -14.94 -7.38 10.33
C ASP A 147 -14.57 -7.52 8.84
N PHE A 148 -15.28 -6.80 7.98
CA PHE A 148 -15.04 -6.82 6.53
C PHE A 148 -15.19 -5.43 5.92
N ILE A 149 -14.44 -5.21 4.85
CA ILE A 149 -14.60 -4.06 3.97
C ILE A 149 -15.54 -4.44 2.83
N ASN A 150 -16.54 -3.63 2.58
CA ASN A 150 -17.43 -3.81 1.43
C ASN A 150 -16.81 -3.17 0.19
N VAL A 151 -16.69 -3.92 -0.87
CA VAL A 151 -16.18 -3.45 -2.17
C VAL A 151 -17.18 -3.70 -3.28
N CYS A 152 -17.14 -2.87 -4.33
CA CYS A 152 -17.93 -3.09 -5.53
C CYS A 152 -17.36 -4.23 -6.34
N GLU A 153 -18.22 -5.09 -6.80
CA GLU A 153 -17.96 -6.07 -7.85
C GLU A 153 -18.88 -5.82 -9.05
N PRO A 154 -18.59 -6.36 -10.24
CA PRO A 154 -19.42 -6.17 -11.43
C PRO A 154 -20.89 -6.56 -11.23
N LEU A 155 -21.17 -7.53 -10.36
CA LEU A 155 -22.53 -8.04 -10.12
C LEU A 155 -23.06 -7.72 -8.70
N GLY A 156 -22.37 -6.89 -7.91
CA GLY A 156 -22.83 -6.58 -6.56
C GLY A 156 -21.79 -6.01 -5.63
N ILE A 157 -21.85 -6.45 -4.37
CA ILE A 157 -20.95 -6.05 -3.28
C ILE A 157 -20.31 -7.31 -2.71
N ALA A 158 -18.97 -7.32 -2.64
CA ALA A 158 -18.23 -8.34 -1.92
C ALA A 158 -17.78 -7.83 -0.53
N ARG A 159 -17.62 -8.77 0.40
CA ARG A 159 -17.02 -8.56 1.71
C ARG A 159 -15.60 -9.11 1.71
N VAL A 160 -14.62 -8.26 1.94
CA VAL A 160 -13.21 -8.59 1.79
C VAL A 160 -12.40 -8.19 3.02
N ALA A 161 -11.21 -8.79 3.16
CA ALA A 161 -10.21 -8.39 4.15
C ALA A 161 -8.81 -8.52 3.56
N GLY A 162 -7.92 -7.60 3.92
CA GLY A 162 -6.53 -7.57 3.48
C GLY A 162 -5.90 -6.18 3.55
N THR A 163 -4.58 -6.14 3.66
CA THR A 163 -3.82 -4.88 3.60
C THR A 163 -4.05 -4.12 2.29
N SER A 164 -4.36 -4.84 1.20
CA SER A 164 -4.74 -4.27 -0.09
C SER A 164 -6.00 -3.40 -0.05
N PHE A 165 -6.84 -3.59 0.97
CA PHE A 165 -8.05 -2.79 1.18
C PHE A 165 -7.86 -1.67 2.19
N ALA A 166 -6.83 -1.74 3.04
CA ALA A 166 -6.41 -0.65 3.92
C ALA A 166 -5.63 0.45 3.16
N ALA A 167 -4.70 0.06 2.30
CA ALA A 167 -3.82 0.97 1.58
C ALA A 167 -4.55 2.07 0.78
N PRO A 168 -5.66 1.81 0.04
CA PRO A 168 -6.38 2.83 -0.71
C PRO A 168 -6.97 3.96 0.18
N PHE A 169 -7.31 3.68 1.42
CA PHE A 169 -7.80 4.72 2.35
C PHE A 169 -6.67 5.66 2.74
N ILE A 170 -5.46 5.15 2.98
CA ILE A 170 -4.28 5.97 3.24
C ILE A 170 -3.89 6.75 1.98
N ALA A 171 -3.94 6.14 0.79
CA ALA A 171 -3.70 6.84 -0.47
C ALA A 171 -4.65 8.04 -0.66
N ARG A 172 -5.92 7.88 -0.30
CA ARG A 172 -6.90 8.97 -0.31
C ARG A 172 -6.52 10.10 0.66
N LYS A 173 -6.10 9.77 1.89
CA LYS A 173 -5.65 10.76 2.89
C LYS A 173 -4.40 11.49 2.41
N MET A 174 -3.43 10.79 1.85
CA MET A 174 -2.23 11.39 1.27
C MET A 174 -2.57 12.31 0.10
N ALA A 175 -3.51 11.93 -0.76
CA ALA A 175 -3.98 12.80 -1.84
C ALA A 175 -4.64 14.07 -1.29
N TYR A 176 -5.38 14.00 -0.19
CA TYR A 176 -5.92 15.17 0.48
C TYR A 176 -4.82 16.10 1.02
N LEU A 177 -3.84 15.54 1.74
CA LEU A 177 -2.72 16.30 2.29
C LEU A 177 -1.93 17.03 1.18
N ILE A 178 -1.61 16.34 0.09
CA ILE A 178 -0.81 16.91 -1.00
C ILE A 178 -1.62 17.88 -1.87
N HIS A 179 -2.82 17.48 -2.33
CA HIS A 179 -3.57 18.29 -3.31
C HIS A 179 -4.41 19.38 -2.70
N ILE A 180 -4.97 19.17 -1.51
CA ILE A 180 -5.86 20.14 -0.84
C ILE A 180 -5.07 20.99 0.15
N MET A 181 -4.29 20.37 1.02
CA MET A 181 -3.49 21.09 2.02
C MET A 181 -2.19 21.66 1.46
N ARG A 182 -1.80 21.27 0.25
CA ARG A 182 -0.60 21.75 -0.46
C ARG A 182 0.73 21.38 0.23
N LEU A 183 0.75 20.30 0.96
CA LEU A 183 1.97 19.79 1.56
C LEU A 183 2.85 19.11 0.51
N SER A 184 4.17 19.18 0.70
CA SER A 184 5.10 18.32 -0.02
C SER A 184 4.88 16.86 0.35
N ARG A 185 5.43 15.93 -0.41
CA ARG A 185 5.32 14.50 -0.10
C ARG A 185 6.02 14.16 1.23
N GLU A 186 7.13 14.84 1.53
CA GLU A 186 7.88 14.66 2.77
C GLU A 186 7.09 15.15 3.98
N GLU A 187 6.49 16.35 3.89
CA GLU A 187 5.63 16.89 4.94
C GLU A 187 4.39 16.00 5.14
N ALA A 188 3.76 15.57 4.05
CA ALA A 188 2.58 14.71 4.12
C ALA A 188 2.89 13.32 4.68
N LYS A 189 4.13 12.80 4.48
CA LYS A 189 4.57 11.54 5.06
C LYS A 189 4.92 11.67 6.54
N ALA A 190 5.35 12.85 6.99
CA ALA A 190 5.72 13.11 8.39
C ALA A 190 4.49 13.28 9.32
N LEU A 191 3.29 13.54 8.77
CA LEU A 191 2.01 13.67 9.49
C LEU A 191 1.30 12.32 9.65
#